data_10ec4c54c399f7305c84c71cf401a7a7
#
_entry.id   10ec4c54c399f7305c84c71cf401a7a7
#
_cell.length_a   1.000
_cell.length_b   1.000
_cell.length_c   1.000
_cell.angle_alpha   90.00
_cell.angle_beta   90.00
_cell.angle_gamma   90.00
#
_symmetry.space_group_name_H-M   'P 1'
#
loop_
_entity.id
_entity.type
_entity.pdbx_description
1 polymer ?
#
loop_
_entity_poly.entity_id
_entity_poly.type
_entity_poly.pdbx_seq_one_letter_code
_entity_poly.pdbx_strand_id
1 'polypeptide(L)'
;MKKIKKVFAVLLLMLLVAAPVVTAATQPVAVEAAAKTKTKLKKVKGKYYAYEKGKKVCNKWRTIKVGKKKYRFYFDKKGRAYQANKAAMGKTGVLVKKIKGKYYGFDYQGHMVKGLRGGSTSAYSMPNLYFFNSKGVYDKKKTVMYRNAAKTNSNAAQIKKLLGKYKKVSVTGESCFGDGNGSDVVYVYDNIELSVFRPTGKDASAEIVESVSQRY
;
A
#
# COMPACT_ATOMS: atom_id res chain seq x y z
N MET A 1 27.87 56.82 -12.61
CA MET A 1 27.78 57.73 -13.77
C MET A 1 26.48 57.40 -14.48
N LYS A 2 25.48 58.28 -14.38
CA LYS A 2 24.93 59.16 -15.44
C LYS A 2 24.46 58.35 -16.65
N LYS A 3 23.26 58.40 -17.18
CA LYS A 3 22.24 59.47 -17.38
C LYS A 3 21.01 58.81 -18.05
N ILE A 4 19.85 59.17 -17.77
CA ILE A 4 18.89 60.22 -18.18
C ILE A 4 17.83 59.72 -19.19
N LYS A 5 16.62 59.79 -18.70
CA LYS A 5 15.34 60.28 -19.27
C LYS A 5 15.15 60.33 -20.79
N LYS A 6 13.99 59.87 -21.27
CA LYS A 6 13.10 60.76 -22.02
C LYS A 6 11.65 60.26 -22.00
N VAL A 7 10.82 61.16 -21.49
CA VAL A 7 9.36 61.24 -21.56
C VAL A 7 9.00 61.67 -23.01
N PHE A 8 8.00 61.02 -23.62
CA PHE A 8 7.19 61.65 -24.65
C PHE A 8 5.74 61.38 -24.41
N ALA A 9 5.06 62.41 -23.98
CA ALA A 9 3.62 62.53 -24.01
C ALA A 9 3.18 62.90 -25.43
N VAL A 10 2.24 62.19 -25.96
CA VAL A 10 1.45 62.66 -27.13
C VAL A 10 -0.02 62.42 -26.80
N LEU A 11 -0.68 63.51 -26.62
CA LEU A 11 -2.12 63.71 -26.52
C LEU A 11 -2.73 63.60 -27.94
N LEU A 12 -3.71 62.75 -28.17
CA LEU A 12 -4.63 62.97 -29.28
C LEU A 12 -6.00 62.25 -29.08
N LEU A 13 -6.95 63.06 -28.84
CA LEU A 13 -8.31 63.17 -29.34
C LEU A 13 -9.25 61.93 -29.30
N MET A 14 -10.34 62.21 -28.61
CA MET A 14 -11.57 61.43 -28.53
C MET A 14 -12.19 61.14 -29.90
N LEU A 15 -12.61 59.89 -30.09
CA LEU A 15 -13.79 59.58 -30.89
C LEU A 15 -14.65 58.59 -30.10
N LEU A 16 -15.77 59.07 -29.58
CA LEU A 16 -16.85 58.27 -29.05
C LEU A 16 -17.49 57.50 -30.21
N VAL A 17 -17.25 56.20 -30.29
CA VAL A 17 -18.13 55.30 -31.05
C VAL A 17 -18.87 54.46 -30.00
N ALA A 18 -20.15 54.75 -29.82
CA ALA A 18 -21.03 53.91 -29.04
C ALA A 18 -21.25 52.59 -29.78
N ALA A 19 -20.59 51.55 -29.36
CA ALA A 19 -20.90 50.19 -29.79
C ALA A 19 -21.93 49.59 -28.79
N PRO A 20 -22.97 48.88 -29.23
CA PRO A 20 -23.91 48.24 -28.34
C PRO A 20 -23.21 47.15 -27.53
N VAL A 21 -23.27 47.25 -26.20
CA VAL A 21 -22.84 46.20 -25.28
C VAL A 21 -23.81 45.03 -25.45
N VAL A 22 -23.40 44.04 -26.25
CA VAL A 22 -24.05 42.73 -26.22
C VAL A 22 -23.62 42.05 -24.91
N THR A 23 -24.43 42.14 -23.88
CA THR A 23 -24.27 41.31 -22.70
C THR A 23 -24.58 39.88 -23.10
N ALA A 24 -23.52 39.11 -23.46
CA ALA A 24 -23.63 37.68 -23.55
C ALA A 24 -23.93 37.18 -22.13
N ALA A 25 -25.18 36.81 -21.89
CA ALA A 25 -25.59 36.10 -20.70
C ALA A 25 -24.78 34.77 -20.69
N THR A 26 -23.71 34.71 -19.91
CA THR A 26 -23.05 33.48 -19.58
C THR A 26 -24.01 32.65 -18.74
N GLN A 27 -24.74 31.74 -19.40
CA GLN A 27 -25.52 30.74 -18.70
C GLN A 27 -24.53 29.96 -17.80
N PRO A 28 -24.85 29.76 -16.52
CA PRO A 28 -24.02 28.91 -15.68
C PRO A 28 -24.05 27.51 -16.31
N VAL A 29 -22.93 27.04 -16.80
CA VAL A 29 -22.77 25.64 -17.18
C VAL A 29 -22.98 24.86 -15.90
N ALA A 30 -24.14 24.25 -15.74
CA ALA A 30 -24.43 23.35 -14.66
C ALA A 30 -23.41 22.21 -14.80
N VAL A 31 -22.34 22.24 -13.97
CA VAL A 31 -21.46 21.09 -13.77
C VAL A 31 -22.30 20.02 -13.12
N GLU A 32 -22.91 19.20 -13.94
CA GLU A 32 -23.64 18.02 -13.50
C GLU A 32 -22.67 17.17 -12.69
N ALA A 33 -22.80 17.23 -11.37
CA ALA A 33 -22.01 16.43 -10.45
C ALA A 33 -22.28 14.97 -10.83
N ALA A 34 -21.33 14.35 -11.55
CA ALA A 34 -21.46 12.99 -12.04
C ALA A 34 -21.86 12.08 -10.88
N ALA A 35 -23.11 11.66 -10.87
CA ALA A 35 -23.70 10.82 -9.84
C ALA A 35 -22.77 9.63 -9.62
N LYS A 36 -22.22 9.47 -8.40
CA LYS A 36 -21.28 8.43 -8.05
C LYS A 36 -21.91 7.07 -8.33
N THR A 37 -21.60 6.50 -9.49
CA THR A 37 -22.12 5.20 -9.92
C THR A 37 -21.79 4.16 -8.87
N LYS A 38 -22.82 3.55 -8.27
CA LYS A 38 -22.64 2.50 -7.25
C LYS A 38 -21.97 1.28 -7.85
N THR A 39 -20.73 1.00 -7.46
CA THR A 39 -20.01 -0.19 -7.89
C THR A 39 -20.45 -1.40 -7.07
N LYS A 40 -20.95 -2.45 -7.71
CA LYS A 40 -21.31 -3.73 -7.08
C LYS A 40 -20.17 -4.73 -7.24
N LEU A 41 -19.68 -5.31 -6.13
CA LEU A 41 -18.69 -6.39 -6.14
C LEU A 41 -19.40 -7.73 -6.10
N LYS A 42 -19.01 -8.66 -6.99
CA LYS A 42 -19.49 -10.05 -7.01
C LYS A 42 -18.31 -11.01 -6.99
N LYS A 43 -18.48 -12.16 -6.32
CA LYS A 43 -17.50 -13.27 -6.32
C LYS A 43 -18.09 -14.42 -7.14
N VAL A 44 -17.37 -14.85 -8.17
CA VAL A 44 -17.80 -15.96 -9.05
C VAL A 44 -16.61 -16.91 -9.20
N LYS A 45 -16.80 -18.20 -8.88
CA LYS A 45 -15.76 -19.25 -8.94
C LYS A 45 -14.45 -18.78 -8.30
N GLY A 46 -14.52 -18.19 -7.08
CA GLY A 46 -13.36 -17.71 -6.32
C GLY A 46 -12.74 -16.38 -6.80
N LYS A 47 -13.19 -15.81 -7.90
CA LYS A 47 -12.68 -14.52 -8.44
C LYS A 47 -13.66 -13.38 -8.18
N TYR A 48 -13.13 -12.18 -7.89
CA TYR A 48 -13.93 -10.98 -7.70
C TYR A 48 -14.07 -10.19 -9.00
N TYR A 49 -15.29 -9.68 -9.25
CA TYR A 49 -15.67 -8.85 -10.39
C TYR A 49 -16.43 -7.64 -9.87
N ALA A 50 -16.23 -6.48 -10.51
CA ALA A 50 -17.02 -5.29 -10.22
C ALA A 50 -17.95 -4.95 -11.40
N TYR A 51 -19.12 -4.40 -11.08
CA TYR A 51 -20.12 -3.99 -12.05
C TYR A 51 -20.60 -2.57 -11.75
N GLU A 52 -20.76 -1.77 -12.81
CA GLU A 52 -21.29 -0.42 -12.78
C GLU A 52 -22.37 -0.32 -13.85
N LYS A 53 -23.61 0.07 -13.47
CA LYS A 53 -24.78 0.09 -14.38
C LYS A 53 -24.91 -1.22 -15.19
N GLY A 54 -24.74 -2.36 -14.53
CA GLY A 54 -24.82 -3.69 -15.15
C GLY A 54 -23.60 -4.12 -15.96
N LYS A 55 -22.69 -3.23 -16.33
CA LYS A 55 -21.49 -3.52 -17.12
C LYS A 55 -20.31 -3.88 -16.24
N LYS A 56 -19.51 -4.87 -16.67
CA LYS A 56 -18.31 -5.31 -15.99
C LYS A 56 -17.22 -4.25 -16.07
N VAL A 57 -16.57 -3.97 -14.94
CA VAL A 57 -15.43 -3.05 -14.86
C VAL A 57 -14.16 -3.79 -15.31
N CYS A 58 -13.50 -3.29 -16.36
CA CYS A 58 -12.26 -3.85 -16.92
C CYS A 58 -11.16 -2.79 -16.98
N ASN A 59 -9.88 -3.20 -16.83
CA ASN A 59 -8.68 -2.36 -16.91
C ASN A 59 -8.73 -1.10 -16.02
N LYS A 60 -9.38 -1.17 -14.86
CA LYS A 60 -9.63 0.01 -14.02
C LYS A 60 -9.44 -0.27 -12.54
N TRP A 61 -9.00 0.77 -11.85
CA TRP A 61 -9.03 0.84 -10.39
C TRP A 61 -10.44 1.16 -9.89
N ARG A 62 -10.84 0.54 -8.79
CA ARG A 62 -12.04 0.92 -8.03
C ARG A 62 -11.78 0.85 -6.54
N THR A 63 -12.33 1.81 -5.82
CA THR A 63 -12.41 1.77 -4.36
C THR A 63 -13.81 1.34 -3.99
N ILE A 64 -13.94 0.20 -3.35
CA ILE A 64 -15.22 -0.44 -3.05
C ILE A 64 -15.33 -0.66 -1.54
N LYS A 65 -16.49 -0.34 -0.97
CA LYS A 65 -16.80 -0.63 0.43
C LYS A 65 -17.12 -2.13 0.56
N VAL A 66 -16.36 -2.82 1.42
CA VAL A 66 -16.60 -4.21 1.78
C VAL A 66 -16.76 -4.27 3.31
N GLY A 67 -17.94 -4.58 3.77
CA GLY A 67 -18.30 -4.39 5.19
C GLY A 67 -18.18 -2.93 5.61
N LYS A 68 -17.48 -2.68 6.72
CA LYS A 68 -17.28 -1.32 7.25
C LYS A 68 -16.09 -0.58 6.62
N LYS A 69 -15.23 -1.24 5.83
CA LYS A 69 -13.97 -0.69 5.30
C LYS A 69 -14.04 -0.47 3.79
N LYS A 70 -13.23 0.48 3.29
CA LYS A 70 -13.04 0.72 1.85
C LYS A 70 -11.72 0.09 1.42
N TYR A 71 -11.76 -0.69 0.33
CA TYR A 71 -10.59 -1.33 -0.25
C TYR A 71 -10.43 -0.94 -1.71
N ARG A 72 -9.19 -0.87 -2.17
CA ARG A 72 -8.85 -0.56 -3.54
C ARG A 72 -8.57 -1.84 -4.31
N PHE A 73 -9.21 -2.01 -5.48
CA PHE A 73 -9.07 -3.14 -6.38
C PHE A 73 -8.58 -2.68 -7.74
N TYR A 74 -7.89 -3.56 -8.46
CA TYR A 74 -7.68 -3.39 -9.88
C TYR A 74 -8.28 -4.57 -10.63
N PHE A 75 -9.07 -4.29 -11.65
CA PHE A 75 -9.71 -5.30 -12.49
C PHE A 75 -8.95 -5.40 -13.82
N ASP A 76 -8.58 -6.62 -14.23
CA ASP A 76 -7.86 -6.91 -15.46
C ASP A 76 -8.74 -6.70 -16.72
N LYS A 77 -8.19 -6.98 -17.91
CA LYS A 77 -8.92 -6.89 -19.19
C LYS A 77 -10.16 -7.80 -19.27
N LYS A 78 -10.19 -8.87 -18.49
CA LYS A 78 -11.34 -9.80 -18.38
C LYS A 78 -12.28 -9.42 -17.23
N GLY A 79 -12.01 -8.31 -16.55
CA GLY A 79 -12.78 -7.81 -15.39
C GLY A 79 -12.53 -8.58 -14.09
N ARG A 80 -11.49 -9.42 -14.01
CA ARG A 80 -11.14 -10.13 -12.77
C ARG A 80 -10.27 -9.26 -11.91
N ALA A 81 -10.57 -9.17 -10.62
CA ALA A 81 -9.66 -8.52 -9.67
C ALA A 81 -8.32 -9.28 -9.61
N TYR A 82 -7.21 -8.55 -9.59
CA TYR A 82 -5.94 -9.14 -9.20
C TYR A 82 -6.03 -9.60 -7.76
N GLN A 83 -5.72 -10.84 -7.49
CA GLN A 83 -5.74 -11.44 -6.15
C GLN A 83 -4.69 -12.55 -6.05
N ALA A 84 -4.08 -12.71 -4.88
CA ALA A 84 -3.18 -13.81 -4.58
C ALA A 84 -3.94 -15.15 -4.63
N ASN A 85 -3.24 -16.23 -4.96
CA ASN A 85 -3.80 -17.58 -4.92
C ASN A 85 -3.81 -18.08 -3.47
N LYS A 86 -4.99 -18.25 -2.89
CA LYS A 86 -5.13 -18.73 -1.51
C LYS A 86 -4.53 -20.14 -1.32
N ALA A 87 -4.69 -21.03 -2.27
CA ALA A 87 -4.20 -22.40 -2.15
C ALA A 87 -2.67 -22.49 -2.15
N ALA A 88 -2.00 -21.67 -3.01
CA ALA A 88 -0.53 -21.69 -3.13
C ALA A 88 0.20 -20.84 -2.08
N MET A 89 -0.44 -19.80 -1.55
CA MET A 89 0.22 -18.77 -0.75
C MET A 89 -0.41 -18.59 0.62
N GLY A 90 -1.35 -19.46 0.99
CA GLY A 90 -2.14 -19.28 2.21
C GLY A 90 -2.92 -17.96 2.20
N LYS A 91 -3.38 -17.54 3.38
CA LYS A 91 -4.05 -16.23 3.52
C LYS A 91 -3.05 -15.05 3.51
N THR A 92 -1.76 -15.30 3.64
CA THR A 92 -0.70 -14.28 3.77
C THR A 92 -0.07 -13.88 2.45
N GLY A 93 -0.31 -14.65 1.39
CA GLY A 93 0.30 -14.42 0.08
C GLY A 93 -0.05 -13.07 -0.52
N VAL A 94 0.93 -12.48 -1.20
CA VAL A 94 0.78 -11.23 -1.95
C VAL A 94 1.10 -11.44 -3.41
N LEU A 95 0.13 -11.16 -4.28
CA LEU A 95 0.36 -11.12 -5.73
C LEU A 95 0.89 -9.73 -6.11
N VAL A 96 2.10 -9.66 -6.66
CA VAL A 96 2.67 -8.41 -7.19
C VAL A 96 2.39 -8.31 -8.69
N LYS A 97 1.81 -7.18 -9.13
CA LYS A 97 1.48 -6.91 -10.54
C LYS A 97 1.91 -5.52 -10.98
N LYS A 98 2.46 -5.42 -12.20
CA LYS A 98 2.79 -4.15 -12.86
C LYS A 98 1.53 -3.56 -13.49
N ILE A 99 1.21 -2.31 -13.14
CA ILE A 99 0.07 -1.56 -13.66
C ILE A 99 0.57 -0.16 -14.01
N LYS A 100 0.49 0.21 -15.28
CA LYS A 100 0.96 1.52 -15.78
C LYS A 100 2.36 1.89 -15.25
N GLY A 101 3.31 0.97 -15.44
CA GLY A 101 4.73 1.18 -15.08
C GLY A 101 5.09 0.97 -13.60
N LYS A 102 4.13 0.89 -12.67
CA LYS A 102 4.37 0.71 -11.23
C LYS A 102 3.92 -0.66 -10.77
N TYR A 103 4.59 -1.22 -9.74
CA TYR A 103 4.21 -2.50 -9.15
C TYR A 103 3.32 -2.28 -7.93
N TYR A 104 2.27 -3.09 -7.80
CA TYR A 104 1.30 -3.07 -6.70
C TYR A 104 1.10 -4.49 -6.17
N GLY A 105 0.82 -4.60 -4.86
CA GLY A 105 0.50 -5.86 -4.22
C GLY A 105 -1.01 -6.03 -4.02
N PHE A 106 -1.48 -7.27 -4.13
CA PHE A 106 -2.88 -7.65 -3.89
C PHE A 106 -2.92 -8.89 -3.00
N ASP A 107 -3.80 -8.87 -1.99
CA ASP A 107 -4.05 -10.02 -1.13
C ASP A 107 -4.95 -11.07 -1.80
N TYR A 108 -5.25 -12.16 -1.08
CA TYR A 108 -6.13 -13.23 -1.59
C TYR A 108 -7.61 -12.79 -1.75
N GLN A 109 -8.00 -11.67 -1.17
CA GLN A 109 -9.33 -11.05 -1.36
C GLN A 109 -9.34 -10.02 -2.49
N GLY A 110 -8.18 -9.76 -3.11
CA GLY A 110 -8.02 -8.79 -4.19
C GLY A 110 -7.87 -7.35 -3.71
N HIS A 111 -7.67 -7.12 -2.41
CA HIS A 111 -7.41 -5.80 -1.88
C HIS A 111 -5.98 -5.37 -2.20
N MET A 112 -5.81 -4.16 -2.72
CA MET A 112 -4.49 -3.56 -2.84
C MET A 112 -3.89 -3.36 -1.44
N VAL A 113 -2.70 -3.91 -1.22
CA VAL A 113 -2.01 -3.85 0.08
C VAL A 113 -1.10 -2.63 0.21
N LYS A 114 -0.75 -2.28 1.45
CA LYS A 114 0.17 -1.21 1.83
C LYS A 114 1.02 -1.68 3.01
N GLY A 115 2.15 -0.99 3.22
CA GLY A 115 3.08 -1.32 4.30
C GLY A 115 3.86 -2.60 4.04
N LEU A 116 4.44 -3.14 5.10
CA LEU A 116 5.16 -4.40 5.04
C LEU A 116 4.15 -5.56 4.93
N ARG A 117 4.42 -6.47 4.01
CA ARG A 117 3.67 -7.70 3.81
C ARG A 117 4.63 -8.87 3.72
N GLY A 118 4.33 -9.92 4.46
CA GLY A 118 5.04 -11.18 4.37
C GLY A 118 4.16 -12.23 3.69
N GLY A 119 4.78 -13.19 3.06
CA GLY A 119 4.14 -14.38 2.57
C GLY A 119 5.16 -15.50 2.59
N SER A 120 4.91 -16.53 3.38
CA SER A 120 5.70 -17.75 3.34
C SER A 120 4.87 -18.83 2.66
N THR A 121 5.51 -19.59 1.78
CA THR A 121 4.92 -20.76 1.14
C THR A 121 5.16 -22.04 1.94
N SER A 122 6.08 -21.98 2.91
CA SER A 122 6.34 -23.08 3.84
C SER A 122 6.86 -22.55 5.19
N ALA A 123 6.75 -23.38 6.23
CA ALA A 123 7.27 -23.08 7.56
C ALA A 123 8.80 -22.88 7.59
N TYR A 124 9.50 -23.39 6.58
CA TYR A 124 10.97 -23.38 6.50
C TYR A 124 11.52 -22.39 5.46
N SER A 125 10.66 -21.69 4.70
CA SER A 125 11.14 -20.71 3.73
C SER A 125 11.27 -19.34 4.37
N MET A 126 12.36 -18.66 4.05
CA MET A 126 12.53 -17.24 4.37
C MET A 126 11.31 -16.47 3.92
N PRO A 127 10.72 -15.62 4.77
CA PRO A 127 9.53 -14.87 4.40
C PRO A 127 9.84 -13.96 3.22
N ASN A 128 9.09 -14.10 2.15
CA ASN A 128 9.12 -13.15 1.04
C ASN A 128 8.49 -11.84 1.52
N LEU A 129 9.29 -11.00 2.15
CA LEU A 129 8.84 -9.68 2.58
C LEU A 129 8.75 -8.73 1.39
N TYR A 130 7.68 -7.94 1.35
CA TYR A 130 7.44 -6.88 0.36
C TYR A 130 7.01 -5.63 1.10
N PHE A 131 7.58 -4.49 0.75
CA PHE A 131 7.13 -3.20 1.27
C PHE A 131 6.42 -2.40 0.18
N PHE A 132 5.21 -1.92 0.49
CA PHE A 132 4.41 -1.04 -0.37
C PHE A 132 4.20 0.29 0.35
N ASN A 133 4.51 1.40 -0.31
CA ASN A 133 4.37 2.73 0.28
C ASN A 133 2.88 3.10 0.57
N SER A 134 2.63 4.29 1.09
CA SER A 134 1.28 4.77 1.44
C SER A 134 0.32 4.82 0.23
N LYS A 135 0.85 4.89 -1.00
CA LYS A 135 0.09 4.83 -2.25
C LYS A 135 -0.11 3.39 -2.75
N GLY A 136 0.44 2.38 -2.05
CA GLY A 136 0.40 0.95 -2.43
C GLY A 136 1.40 0.57 -3.50
N VAL A 137 2.36 1.43 -3.83
CA VAL A 137 3.41 1.15 -4.81
C VAL A 137 4.55 0.40 -4.11
N TYR A 138 5.04 -0.66 -4.76
CA TYR A 138 6.18 -1.44 -4.30
C TYR A 138 7.43 -0.58 -4.17
N ASP A 139 8.09 -0.66 -3.04
CA ASP A 139 9.34 0.03 -2.73
C ASP A 139 10.46 -1.01 -2.60
N LYS A 140 11.28 -1.14 -3.65
CA LYS A 140 12.38 -2.10 -3.70
C LYS A 140 13.42 -1.84 -2.62
N LYS A 141 13.79 -0.57 -2.39
CA LYS A 141 14.82 -0.20 -1.41
C LYS A 141 14.41 -0.60 0.01
N LYS A 142 13.22 -0.23 0.43
CA LYS A 142 12.67 -0.63 1.73
C LYS A 142 12.47 -2.14 1.84
N THR A 143 12.02 -2.80 0.77
CA THR A 143 11.90 -4.26 0.75
C THR A 143 13.23 -4.94 1.06
N VAL A 144 14.32 -4.51 0.41
CA VAL A 144 15.67 -5.06 0.66
C VAL A 144 16.11 -4.79 2.10
N MET A 145 15.86 -3.58 2.63
CA MET A 145 16.17 -3.24 4.03
C MET A 145 15.47 -4.20 5.00
N TYR A 146 14.16 -4.40 4.85
CA TYR A 146 13.40 -5.31 5.71
C TYR A 146 13.87 -6.75 5.58
N ARG A 147 14.13 -7.23 4.36
CA ARG A 147 14.64 -8.60 4.12
C ARG A 147 16.00 -8.84 4.78
N ASN A 148 16.90 -7.87 4.68
CA ASN A 148 18.23 -7.99 5.31
C ASN A 148 18.12 -8.00 6.84
N ALA A 149 17.27 -7.13 7.41
CA ALA A 149 17.08 -7.07 8.85
C ALA A 149 16.30 -8.27 9.42
N ALA A 150 15.54 -8.98 8.58
CA ALA A 150 14.70 -10.13 8.95
C ALA A 150 15.38 -11.50 8.69
N LYS A 151 16.69 -11.51 8.39
CA LYS A 151 17.40 -12.76 8.18
C LYS A 151 17.45 -13.57 9.48
N THR A 152 17.12 -14.84 9.39
CA THR A 152 17.30 -15.78 10.52
C THR A 152 18.77 -15.76 11.00
N ASN A 153 18.98 -15.89 12.27
CA ASN A 153 20.27 -15.78 12.97
C ASN A 153 20.90 -14.37 12.95
N SER A 154 20.21 -13.34 12.47
CA SER A 154 20.66 -11.96 12.61
C SER A 154 20.22 -11.35 13.94
N ASN A 155 20.95 -10.35 14.45
CA ASN A 155 20.51 -9.59 15.63
C ASN A 155 19.18 -8.87 15.35
N ALA A 156 18.22 -9.03 16.27
CA ALA A 156 16.85 -8.52 16.08
C ALA A 156 16.70 -7.00 16.23
N ALA A 157 17.71 -6.30 16.73
CA ALA A 157 17.62 -4.86 16.98
C ALA A 157 17.27 -4.07 15.71
N GLN A 158 17.84 -4.45 14.56
CA GLN A 158 17.60 -3.76 13.30
C GLN A 158 16.17 -3.93 12.80
N ILE A 159 15.63 -5.16 12.80
CA ILE A 159 14.24 -5.42 12.37
C ILE A 159 13.24 -4.78 13.34
N LYS A 160 13.49 -4.83 14.65
CA LYS A 160 12.66 -4.17 15.67
C LYS A 160 12.62 -2.65 15.45
N LYS A 161 13.78 -2.02 15.18
CA LYS A 161 13.86 -0.59 14.84
C LYS A 161 13.03 -0.24 13.58
N LEU A 162 13.07 -1.07 12.55
CA LEU A 162 12.31 -0.86 11.31
C LEU A 162 10.80 -1.06 11.48
N LEU A 163 10.39 -2.00 12.33
CA LEU A 163 8.99 -2.29 12.63
C LEU A 163 8.37 -1.26 13.60
N GLY A 164 9.19 -0.62 14.43
CA GLY A 164 8.76 0.39 15.40
C GLY A 164 8.13 -0.21 16.66
N LYS A 165 7.10 0.47 17.21
CA LYS A 165 6.46 0.04 18.46
C LYS A 165 5.59 -1.22 18.24
N TYR A 166 5.84 -2.25 19.03
CA TYR A 166 4.99 -3.44 19.05
C TYR A 166 3.73 -3.21 19.90
N LYS A 167 2.70 -4.01 19.65
CA LYS A 167 1.41 -3.98 20.38
C LYS A 167 1.40 -4.94 21.56
N LYS A 168 2.04 -6.09 21.40
CA LYS A 168 2.11 -7.15 22.40
C LYS A 168 3.45 -7.85 22.30
N VAL A 169 3.96 -8.31 23.42
CA VAL A 169 5.08 -9.23 23.51
C VAL A 169 4.67 -10.41 24.37
N SER A 170 5.10 -11.60 23.99
CA SER A 170 4.98 -12.81 24.80
C SER A 170 6.30 -13.53 24.83
N VAL A 171 6.64 -14.10 25.95
CA VAL A 171 7.82 -14.95 26.16
C VAL A 171 7.29 -16.34 26.44
N THR A 172 7.73 -17.31 25.68
CA THR A 172 7.47 -18.74 25.93
C THR A 172 8.69 -19.34 26.61
N GLY A 173 8.53 -20.47 27.27
CA GLY A 173 9.60 -21.13 28.03
C GLY A 173 10.81 -21.54 27.18
N GLU A 174 11.32 -22.73 27.42
CA GLU A 174 12.50 -23.26 26.69
C GLU A 174 12.30 -23.26 25.18
N SER A 175 13.28 -22.70 24.48
CA SER A 175 13.30 -22.63 23.01
C SER A 175 14.03 -23.83 22.43
N CYS A 176 13.47 -24.41 21.36
CA CYS A 176 14.21 -25.38 20.54
C CYS A 176 15.30 -24.71 19.68
N PHE A 177 15.35 -23.38 19.63
CA PHE A 177 16.38 -22.61 18.96
C PHE A 177 17.55 -22.37 19.93
N GLY A 178 18.81 -22.56 19.49
CA GLY A 178 19.95 -22.34 20.37
C GLY A 178 20.16 -23.41 21.45
N ASP A 179 19.86 -24.66 21.15
CA ASP A 179 20.09 -25.84 22.04
C ASP A 179 19.42 -25.75 23.43
N GLY A 180 18.24 -25.14 23.51
CA GLY A 180 17.46 -25.01 24.75
C GLY A 180 17.95 -23.93 25.72
N ASN A 181 19.03 -23.20 25.38
CA ASN A 181 19.65 -22.19 26.27
C ASN A 181 18.98 -20.80 26.16
N GLY A 182 17.67 -20.73 26.12
CA GLY A 182 16.94 -19.46 26.02
C GLY A 182 15.45 -19.62 25.88
N SER A 183 14.79 -18.53 25.52
CA SER A 183 13.34 -18.44 25.38
C SER A 183 12.96 -17.90 24.00
N ASP A 184 11.83 -18.36 23.46
CA ASP A 184 11.20 -17.74 22.31
C ASP A 184 10.46 -16.49 22.75
N VAL A 185 10.68 -15.39 22.06
CA VAL A 185 9.99 -14.13 22.30
C VAL A 185 9.26 -13.72 21.03
N VAL A 186 7.96 -13.49 21.15
CA VAL A 186 7.11 -13.12 20.01
C VAL A 186 6.64 -11.68 20.19
N TYR A 187 7.06 -10.81 19.25
CA TYR A 187 6.62 -9.43 19.14
C TYR A 187 5.51 -9.30 18.10
N VAL A 188 4.37 -8.78 18.53
CA VAL A 188 3.20 -8.59 17.69
C VAL A 188 3.08 -7.13 17.28
N TYR A 189 3.12 -6.88 15.97
CA TYR A 189 2.86 -5.60 15.34
C TYR A 189 1.47 -5.61 14.66
N ASP A 190 1.10 -4.56 13.90
CA ASP A 190 -0.23 -4.48 13.25
C ASP A 190 -0.54 -5.69 12.37
N ASN A 191 0.39 -6.05 11.52
CA ASN A 191 0.20 -7.07 10.48
C ASN A 191 1.42 -8.00 10.34
N ILE A 192 2.37 -7.88 11.26
CA ILE A 192 3.59 -8.69 11.30
C ILE A 192 3.74 -9.28 12.70
N GLU A 193 4.23 -10.49 12.75
CA GLU A 193 4.71 -11.17 13.94
C GLU A 193 6.19 -11.46 13.75
N LEU A 194 7.01 -11.06 14.71
CA LEU A 194 8.45 -11.28 14.75
C LEU A 194 8.73 -12.25 15.89
N SER A 195 9.22 -13.44 15.56
CA SER A 195 9.72 -14.40 16.54
C SER A 195 11.23 -14.26 16.66
N VAL A 196 11.73 -14.21 17.86
CA VAL A 196 13.15 -14.10 18.18
C VAL A 196 13.52 -15.05 19.30
N PHE A 197 14.72 -15.54 19.26
CA PHE A 197 15.36 -16.26 20.35
C PHE A 197 16.08 -15.27 21.26
N ARG A 198 15.87 -15.41 22.58
CA ARG A 198 16.61 -14.68 23.63
C ARG A 198 17.43 -15.67 24.44
N PRO A 199 18.78 -15.60 24.39
CA PRO A 199 19.64 -16.46 25.20
C PRO A 199 19.40 -16.28 26.71
N THR A 200 19.57 -17.34 27.48
CA THR A 200 19.42 -17.33 28.94
C THR A 200 20.34 -16.28 29.57
N GLY A 201 19.80 -15.50 30.52
CA GLY A 201 20.53 -14.43 31.21
C GLY A 201 20.86 -13.20 30.37
N LYS A 202 20.35 -13.11 29.14
CA LYS A 202 20.50 -11.94 28.26
C LYS A 202 19.21 -11.11 28.17
N ASP A 203 19.38 -9.83 27.88
CA ASP A 203 18.29 -8.92 27.64
C ASP A 203 17.86 -8.87 26.16
N ALA A 204 16.95 -7.99 25.83
CA ALA A 204 16.41 -7.84 24.48
C ALA A 204 17.42 -7.36 23.42
N SER A 205 18.62 -6.90 23.80
CA SER A 205 19.67 -6.48 22.86
C SER A 205 20.38 -7.66 22.22
N ALA A 206 20.39 -8.82 22.90
CA ALA A 206 20.99 -10.06 22.44
C ALA A 206 20.05 -10.95 21.62
N GLU A 207 18.83 -10.51 21.37
CA GLU A 207 17.85 -11.32 20.63
C GLU A 207 18.25 -11.54 19.17
N ILE A 208 17.98 -12.76 18.71
CA ILE A 208 18.32 -13.25 17.38
C ILE A 208 17.00 -13.54 16.63
N VAL A 209 16.91 -13.10 15.38
CA VAL A 209 15.73 -13.35 14.53
C VAL A 209 15.59 -14.84 14.22
N GLU A 210 14.46 -15.40 14.54
CA GLU A 210 14.02 -16.71 14.08
C GLU A 210 13.17 -16.59 12.83
N SER A 211 12.10 -15.81 12.91
CA SER A 211 11.19 -15.65 11.79
C SER A 211 10.43 -14.32 11.82
N VAL A 212 9.96 -13.92 10.64
CA VAL A 212 9.01 -12.82 10.46
C VAL A 212 7.82 -13.34 9.65
N SER A 213 6.64 -13.28 10.20
CA SER A 213 5.43 -13.77 9.56
C SER A 213 4.36 -12.70 9.40
N GLN A 214 3.45 -12.92 8.45
CA GLN A 214 2.27 -12.08 8.26
C GLN A 214 1.20 -12.50 9.26
N ARG A 215 0.64 -11.50 9.95
CA ARG A 215 -0.49 -11.67 10.85
C ARG A 215 -1.82 -11.25 10.19
N TYR A 216 -2.93 -11.85 10.63
CA TYR A 216 -4.30 -11.57 10.17
C TYR A 216 -5.13 -10.81 11.19
#